data_0b4ea22f0017d9dcb0271fee826191a4
#
_entry.id   0b4ea22f0017d9dcb0271fee826191a4
#
_cell.length_a   1.000
_cell.length_b   1.000
_cell.length_c   1.000
_cell.angle_alpha   90.00
_cell.angle_beta   90.00
_cell.angle_gamma   90.00
#
_symmetry.space_group_name_H-M   'P 1'
#
loop_
_entity.id
_entity.type
_entity.pdbx_description
1 polymer ?
#
loop_
_entity_poly.entity_id
_entity_poly.type
_entity_poly.pdbx_seq_one_letter_code
_entity_poly.pdbx_strand_id
1 'polypeptide(L)'
;MKTTHNFFLVFTLSFFTVFGSTLLAQTNPGVFLNREFNPEEIAGIIKHDAQKVIKKLKITKESTTKEIVKQLQDYNAKMDELLVIHSKTLEDLKIEFSKNIQIAIQNRDRTQMSEVRNMLKEIIPPIRQEADEYKKVLNKSLESILSEKQNKKWLKYQKQNNFQDLLEMRQ
;
A
#
# COMPACT_ATOMS: atom_id res chain seq x y z
N MET A 1 -68.95 -34.67 0.54
CA MET A 1 -68.32 -33.80 1.58
C MET A 1 -66.82 -33.90 1.39
N LYS A 2 -66.22 -32.84 0.86
CA LYS A 2 -64.78 -32.79 0.57
C LYS A 2 -64.15 -31.79 1.52
N THR A 3 -63.33 -32.26 2.43
CA THR A 3 -62.54 -31.45 3.34
C THR A 3 -61.26 -30.99 2.64
N THR A 4 -61.15 -29.69 2.38
CA THR A 4 -59.96 -29.05 1.81
C THR A 4 -59.04 -28.70 2.98
N HIS A 5 -57.86 -29.36 3.02
CA HIS A 5 -56.78 -28.98 3.95
C HIS A 5 -56.02 -27.79 3.34
N ASN A 6 -56.17 -26.64 3.97
CA ASN A 6 -55.32 -25.50 3.72
C ASN A 6 -53.94 -25.72 4.37
N PHE A 7 -52.95 -25.93 3.53
CA PHE A 7 -51.54 -26.01 3.92
C PHE A 7 -51.01 -24.58 4.01
N PHE A 8 -50.92 -24.07 5.20
CA PHE A 8 -50.36 -22.75 5.48
C PHE A 8 -48.82 -22.87 5.46
N LEU A 9 -48.23 -22.53 4.33
CA LEU A 9 -46.77 -22.52 4.15
C LEU A 9 -46.19 -21.26 4.82
N VAL A 10 -45.72 -21.41 6.04
CA VAL A 10 -45.03 -20.37 6.77
C VAL A 10 -43.63 -20.22 6.16
N PHE A 11 -43.50 -19.19 5.32
CA PHE A 11 -42.21 -18.79 4.75
C PHE A 11 -41.44 -17.99 5.82
N THR A 12 -40.64 -18.67 6.62
CA THR A 12 -39.68 -18.02 7.53
C THR A 12 -38.58 -17.40 6.70
N LEU A 13 -38.70 -16.10 6.45
CA LEU A 13 -37.68 -15.26 5.84
C LEU A 13 -36.51 -15.13 6.82
N SER A 14 -35.54 -16.02 6.70
CA SER A 14 -34.27 -15.90 7.42
C SER A 14 -33.51 -14.69 6.89
N PHE A 15 -33.61 -13.60 7.62
CA PHE A 15 -32.78 -12.41 7.40
C PHE A 15 -31.34 -12.80 7.76
N PHE A 16 -30.58 -13.23 6.76
CA PHE A 16 -29.13 -13.28 6.87
C PHE A 16 -28.63 -11.84 6.90
N THR A 17 -28.51 -11.31 8.12
CA THR A 17 -27.67 -10.13 8.36
C THR A 17 -26.24 -10.54 8.08
N VAL A 18 -25.81 -10.27 6.86
CA VAL A 18 -24.39 -10.23 6.51
C VAL A 18 -23.80 -9.07 7.32
N PHE A 19 -23.38 -9.37 8.55
CA PHE A 19 -22.42 -8.53 9.24
C PHE A 19 -21.18 -8.52 8.37
N GLY A 20 -21.07 -7.46 7.55
CA GLY A 20 -19.83 -7.07 6.93
C GLY A 20 -18.81 -6.85 8.04
N SER A 21 -18.15 -7.93 8.44
CA SER A 21 -16.92 -7.86 9.19
C SER A 21 -15.95 -7.12 8.31
N THR A 22 -15.88 -5.79 8.48
CA THR A 22 -14.70 -5.05 8.09
C THR A 22 -13.58 -5.72 8.87
N LEU A 23 -12.90 -6.64 8.22
CA LEU A 23 -11.59 -7.13 8.61
C LEU A 23 -10.68 -5.88 8.62
N LEU A 24 -10.75 -5.12 9.72
CA LEU A 24 -9.63 -4.34 10.18
C LEU A 24 -8.54 -5.39 10.38
N ALA A 25 -7.72 -5.54 9.34
CA ALA A 25 -6.54 -6.38 9.41
C ALA A 25 -5.89 -6.09 10.75
N GLN A 26 -5.88 -7.09 11.63
CA GLN A 26 -5.13 -7.05 12.87
C GLN A 26 -3.68 -7.01 12.44
N THR A 27 -3.17 -5.80 12.16
CA THR A 27 -1.75 -5.60 11.95
C THR A 27 -1.09 -6.06 13.23
N ASN A 28 -0.47 -7.22 13.14
CA ASN A 28 0.23 -7.83 14.27
C ASN A 28 1.28 -6.83 14.74
N PRO A 29 1.16 -6.24 15.94
CA PRO A 29 2.09 -5.21 16.41
C PRO A 29 3.55 -5.71 16.41
N GLY A 30 3.77 -7.02 16.47
CA GLY A 30 5.10 -7.62 16.35
C GLY A 30 5.81 -7.38 15.03
N VAL A 31 5.09 -7.05 13.94
CA VAL A 31 5.72 -6.76 12.64
C VAL A 31 6.45 -5.41 12.67
N PHE A 32 5.94 -4.44 13.43
CA PHE A 32 6.57 -3.13 13.58
C PHE A 32 7.76 -3.15 14.56
N LEU A 33 7.84 -4.15 15.45
CA LEU A 33 8.92 -4.24 16.44
C LEU A 33 10.26 -4.69 15.84
N ASN A 34 10.23 -5.41 14.73
CA ASN A 34 11.44 -5.99 14.11
C ASN A 34 11.96 -5.20 12.90
N ARG A 35 11.25 -4.15 12.47
CA ARG A 35 11.67 -3.30 11.35
C ARG A 35 11.53 -1.84 11.78
N GLU A 36 12.56 -1.06 11.49
CA GLU A 36 12.51 0.39 11.71
C GLU A 36 11.30 0.98 10.98
N PHE A 37 10.50 1.78 11.68
CA PHE A 37 9.36 2.48 11.10
C PHE A 37 9.87 3.50 10.07
N ASN A 38 9.48 3.31 8.81
CA ASN A 38 9.83 4.18 7.71
C ASN A 38 8.55 4.81 7.12
N PRO A 39 8.22 6.06 7.50
CA PRO A 39 7.02 6.72 7.04
C PRO A 39 7.02 6.99 5.53
N GLU A 40 8.19 7.17 4.90
CA GLU A 40 8.34 7.39 3.47
C GLU A 40 7.87 6.15 2.68
N GLU A 41 8.33 4.96 3.05
CA GLU A 41 7.88 3.71 2.43
C GLU A 41 6.38 3.50 2.62
N ILE A 42 5.86 3.81 3.81
CA ILE A 42 4.42 3.68 4.10
C ILE A 42 3.61 4.70 3.29
N ALA A 43 4.13 5.89 3.06
CA ALA A 43 3.53 6.89 2.18
C ALA A 43 3.66 6.54 0.68
N GLY A 44 4.33 5.42 0.33
CA GLY A 44 4.48 5.02 -1.07
C GLY A 44 5.56 5.78 -1.83
N ILE A 45 6.42 6.54 -1.13
CA ILE A 45 7.55 7.26 -1.74
C ILE A 45 8.68 6.26 -1.97
N ILE A 46 8.64 5.58 -3.10
CA ILE A 46 9.56 4.48 -3.45
C ILE A 46 10.27 4.82 -4.74
N LYS A 47 11.60 4.93 -4.70
CA LYS A 47 12.44 5.12 -5.88
C LYS A 47 12.84 3.79 -6.51
N HIS A 48 13.04 3.80 -7.82
CA HIS A 48 13.42 2.63 -8.58
C HIS A 48 14.83 2.75 -9.14
N ASP A 49 15.65 1.73 -8.90
CA ASP A 49 16.96 1.59 -9.53
C ASP A 49 16.79 1.14 -10.98
N ALA A 50 17.15 2.03 -11.92
CA ALA A 50 16.98 1.79 -13.35
C ALA A 50 17.74 0.52 -13.84
N GLN A 51 18.93 0.27 -13.33
CA GLN A 51 19.73 -0.90 -13.74
C GLN A 51 19.09 -2.21 -13.24
N LYS A 52 18.56 -2.22 -12.01
CA LYS A 52 17.82 -3.36 -11.49
C LYS A 52 16.55 -3.62 -12.29
N VAL A 53 15.81 -2.56 -12.66
CA VAL A 53 14.60 -2.67 -13.48
C VAL A 53 14.92 -3.25 -14.84
N ILE A 54 15.91 -2.70 -15.58
CA ILE A 54 16.34 -3.17 -16.91
C ILE A 54 16.70 -4.66 -16.86
N LYS A 55 17.53 -5.05 -15.88
CA LYS A 55 17.93 -6.45 -15.67
C LYS A 55 16.72 -7.35 -15.37
N LYS A 56 15.82 -6.92 -14.50
CA LYS A 56 14.61 -7.68 -14.13
C LYS A 56 13.67 -7.88 -15.30
N LEU A 57 13.48 -6.85 -16.13
CA LEU A 57 12.62 -6.88 -17.30
C LEU A 57 13.29 -7.54 -18.51
N LYS A 58 14.60 -7.82 -18.45
CA LYS A 58 15.42 -8.39 -19.54
C LYS A 58 15.34 -7.51 -20.79
N ILE A 59 15.57 -6.22 -20.63
CA ILE A 59 15.63 -5.27 -21.74
C ILE A 59 17.01 -5.39 -22.39
N THR A 60 17.04 -5.58 -23.71
CA THR A 60 18.28 -5.74 -24.48
C THR A 60 18.47 -4.65 -25.53
N LYS A 61 17.36 -4.02 -25.97
CA LYS A 61 17.41 -2.98 -27.02
C LYS A 61 17.85 -1.65 -26.41
N GLU A 62 18.92 -1.08 -26.91
CA GLU A 62 19.54 0.13 -26.36
C GLU A 62 18.60 1.34 -26.35
N SER A 63 17.84 1.56 -27.44
CA SER A 63 16.86 2.65 -27.49
C SER A 63 15.78 2.52 -26.39
N THR A 64 15.25 1.33 -26.20
CA THR A 64 14.27 1.03 -25.14
C THR A 64 14.88 1.21 -23.75
N THR A 65 16.14 0.81 -23.56
CA THR A 65 16.88 1.02 -22.31
C THR A 65 16.97 2.49 -21.95
N LYS A 66 17.41 3.33 -22.92
CA LYS A 66 17.52 4.79 -22.70
C LYS A 66 16.19 5.42 -22.32
N GLU A 67 15.11 5.01 -22.98
CA GLU A 67 13.77 5.54 -22.71
C GLU A 67 13.26 5.14 -21.31
N ILE A 68 13.43 3.88 -20.93
CA ILE A 68 13.06 3.42 -19.58
C ILE A 68 13.88 4.14 -18.50
N VAL A 69 15.20 4.29 -18.70
CA VAL A 69 16.06 5.03 -17.75
C VAL A 69 15.54 6.43 -17.56
N LYS A 70 15.21 7.13 -18.65
CA LYS A 70 14.66 8.48 -18.58
C LYS A 70 13.35 8.52 -17.76
N GLN A 71 12.38 7.64 -18.06
CA GLN A 71 11.11 7.61 -17.35
C GLN A 71 11.30 7.33 -15.84
N LEU A 72 12.23 6.44 -15.49
CA LEU A 72 12.52 6.14 -14.09
C LEU A 72 13.25 7.30 -13.38
N GLN A 73 14.14 8.02 -14.08
CA GLN A 73 14.79 9.20 -13.54
C GLN A 73 13.78 10.33 -13.29
N ASP A 74 12.90 10.60 -14.26
CA ASP A 74 11.85 11.60 -14.12
C ASP A 74 10.91 11.29 -12.94
N TYR A 75 10.52 10.02 -12.79
CA TYR A 75 9.73 9.55 -11.66
C TYR A 75 10.48 9.68 -10.32
N ASN A 76 11.74 9.24 -10.24
CA ASN A 76 12.54 9.33 -9.04
C ASN A 76 12.73 10.79 -8.59
N ALA A 77 12.90 11.72 -9.54
CA ALA A 77 12.95 13.15 -9.25
C ALA A 77 11.65 13.65 -8.59
N LYS A 78 10.48 13.14 -9.03
CA LYS A 78 9.21 13.46 -8.38
C LYS A 78 9.09 12.87 -6.98
N MET A 79 9.64 11.70 -6.75
CA MET A 79 9.71 11.12 -5.39
C MET A 79 10.64 11.94 -4.48
N ASP A 80 11.77 12.44 -5.01
CA ASP A 80 12.67 13.33 -4.27
C ASP A 80 11.99 14.67 -3.93
N GLU A 81 11.20 15.22 -4.87
CA GLU A 81 10.42 16.45 -4.66
C GLU A 81 9.38 16.24 -3.52
N LEU A 82 8.64 15.13 -3.52
CA LEU A 82 7.71 14.80 -2.45
C LEU A 82 8.41 14.66 -1.09
N LEU A 83 9.58 14.02 -1.06
CA LEU A 83 10.38 13.91 0.16
C LEU A 83 10.75 15.27 0.72
N VAL A 84 11.17 16.21 -0.14
CA VAL A 84 11.50 17.58 0.28
C VAL A 84 10.28 18.30 0.84
N ILE A 85 9.14 18.24 0.12
CA ILE A 85 7.89 18.91 0.52
C ILE A 85 7.39 18.40 1.86
N HIS A 86 7.41 17.08 2.06
CA HIS A 86 6.85 16.43 3.24
C HIS A 86 7.88 16.06 4.32
N SER A 87 9.18 16.45 4.15
CA SER A 87 10.28 16.04 5.01
C SER A 87 10.00 16.26 6.48
N LYS A 88 9.57 17.47 6.85
CA LYS A 88 9.27 17.81 8.26
C LYS A 88 8.10 16.96 8.78
N THR A 89 7.04 16.81 8.03
CA THR A 89 5.85 16.03 8.43
C THR A 89 6.20 14.57 8.66
N LEU A 90 7.02 13.98 7.77
CA LEU A 90 7.42 12.57 7.85
C LEU A 90 8.42 12.35 9.00
N GLU A 91 9.32 13.31 9.25
CA GLU A 91 10.25 13.26 10.38
C GLU A 91 9.51 13.37 11.72
N ASP A 92 8.62 14.36 11.85
CA ASP A 92 7.79 14.54 13.05
C ASP A 92 6.97 13.27 13.31
N LEU A 93 6.37 12.69 12.25
CA LEU A 93 5.63 11.42 12.33
C LEU A 93 6.52 10.26 12.81
N LYS A 94 7.76 10.16 12.34
CA LYS A 94 8.71 9.12 12.74
C LYS A 94 9.04 9.23 14.24
N ILE A 95 9.26 10.43 14.72
CA ILE A 95 9.58 10.72 16.13
C ILE A 95 8.37 10.38 17.01
N GLU A 96 7.20 10.92 16.70
CA GLU A 96 5.99 10.72 17.49
C GLU A 96 5.52 9.24 17.47
N PHE A 97 5.61 8.56 16.31
CA PHE A 97 5.33 7.14 16.22
C PHE A 97 6.26 6.35 17.14
N SER A 98 7.57 6.57 17.07
CA SER A 98 8.56 5.84 17.87
C SER A 98 8.35 6.03 19.37
N LYS A 99 8.05 7.25 19.80
CA LYS A 99 7.74 7.59 21.18
C LYS A 99 6.46 6.90 21.66
N ASN A 100 5.38 7.09 20.95
CA ASN A 100 4.05 6.62 21.37
C ASN A 100 3.93 5.10 21.31
N ILE A 101 4.57 4.44 20.31
CA ILE A 101 4.56 2.97 20.22
C ILE A 101 5.31 2.33 21.39
N GLN A 102 6.43 2.92 21.83
CA GLN A 102 7.18 2.44 23.00
C GLN A 102 6.33 2.53 24.27
N ILE A 103 5.67 3.67 24.50
CA ILE A 103 4.79 3.88 25.65
C ILE A 103 3.62 2.89 25.62
N ALA A 104 2.98 2.72 24.46
CA ALA A 104 1.85 1.82 24.29
C ALA A 104 2.22 0.35 24.60
N ILE A 105 3.41 -0.08 24.19
CA ILE A 105 3.91 -1.45 24.45
C ILE A 105 4.24 -1.64 25.91
N GLN A 106 4.99 -0.69 26.51
CA GLN A 106 5.43 -0.78 27.91
C GLN A 106 4.23 -0.80 28.88
N ASN A 107 3.25 0.05 28.62
CA ASN A 107 2.08 0.21 29.48
C ASN A 107 0.91 -0.72 29.10
N ARG A 108 1.03 -1.46 27.99
CA ARG A 108 -0.07 -2.24 27.37
C ARG A 108 -1.32 -1.37 27.14
N ASP A 109 -1.09 -0.12 26.78
CA ASP A 109 -2.15 0.89 26.64
C ASP A 109 -2.76 0.86 25.22
N ARG A 110 -4.00 0.41 25.15
CA ARG A 110 -4.76 0.36 23.89
C ARG A 110 -5.14 1.75 23.37
N THR A 111 -5.28 2.73 24.24
CA THR A 111 -5.62 4.10 23.87
C THR A 111 -4.47 4.72 23.09
N GLN A 112 -3.25 4.61 23.60
CA GLN A 112 -2.03 5.04 22.92
C GLN A 112 -1.86 4.38 21.55
N MET A 113 -2.16 3.08 21.45
CA MET A 113 -2.16 2.38 20.16
C MET A 113 -3.19 2.93 19.18
N SER A 114 -4.35 3.37 19.68
CA SER A 114 -5.38 4.01 18.86
C SER A 114 -4.93 5.38 18.35
N GLU A 115 -4.29 6.18 19.19
CA GLU A 115 -3.72 7.48 18.82
C GLU A 115 -2.68 7.35 17.72
N VAL A 116 -1.74 6.42 17.85
CA VAL A 116 -0.74 6.10 16.81
C VAL A 116 -1.42 5.77 15.47
N ARG A 117 -2.47 4.93 15.50
CA ARG A 117 -3.21 4.57 14.27
C ARG A 117 -3.94 5.76 13.65
N ASN A 118 -4.52 6.63 14.47
CA ASN A 118 -5.24 7.81 13.99
C ASN A 118 -4.27 8.80 13.33
N MET A 119 -3.12 9.03 13.94
CA MET A 119 -2.05 9.85 13.38
C MET A 119 -1.58 9.34 12.00
N LEU A 120 -1.36 8.03 11.86
CA LEU A 120 -1.01 7.43 10.58
C LEU A 120 -2.13 7.60 9.53
N LYS A 121 -3.40 7.44 9.93
CA LYS A 121 -4.56 7.59 9.03
C LYS A 121 -4.78 9.02 8.57
N GLU A 122 -4.33 10.00 9.33
CA GLU A 122 -4.45 11.42 8.98
C GLU A 122 -3.31 11.87 8.06
N ILE A 123 -2.07 11.50 8.39
CA ILE A 123 -0.87 12.03 7.73
C ILE A 123 -0.52 11.27 6.44
N ILE A 124 -0.59 9.95 6.45
CA ILE A 124 -0.09 9.12 5.35
C ILE A 124 -0.96 9.16 4.07
N PRO A 125 -2.30 9.10 4.14
CA PRO A 125 -3.12 8.99 2.92
C PRO A 125 -2.95 10.14 1.92
N PRO A 126 -2.93 11.43 2.31
CA PRO A 126 -2.73 12.50 1.33
C PRO A 126 -1.38 12.41 0.63
N ILE A 127 -0.30 12.13 1.35
CA ILE A 127 1.05 11.99 0.76
C ILE A 127 1.09 10.78 -0.20
N ARG A 128 0.48 9.67 0.19
CA ARG A 128 0.36 8.48 -0.65
C ARG A 128 -0.41 8.75 -1.93
N GLN A 129 -1.48 9.51 -1.86
CA GLN A 129 -2.26 9.87 -3.04
C GLN A 129 -1.39 10.62 -4.06
N GLU A 130 -0.56 11.55 -3.64
CA GLU A 130 0.38 12.27 -4.51
C GLU A 130 1.41 11.30 -5.14
N ALA A 131 2.01 10.43 -4.34
CA ALA A 131 2.95 9.41 -4.83
C ALA A 131 2.29 8.44 -5.83
N ASP A 132 1.05 8.02 -5.58
CA ASP A 132 0.30 7.14 -6.47
C ASP A 132 -0.06 7.80 -7.80
N GLU A 133 -0.29 9.12 -7.86
CA GLU A 133 -0.50 9.84 -9.12
C GLU A 133 0.77 9.78 -10.00
N TYR A 134 1.95 10.04 -9.44
CA TYR A 134 3.21 9.90 -10.19
C TYR A 134 3.48 8.47 -10.63
N LYS A 135 3.16 7.49 -9.79
CA LYS A 135 3.25 6.06 -10.13
C LYS A 135 2.32 5.68 -11.28
N LYS A 136 1.10 6.21 -11.34
CA LYS A 136 0.18 6.01 -12.47
C LYS A 136 0.76 6.55 -13.77
N VAL A 137 1.36 7.76 -13.74
CA VAL A 137 2.02 8.37 -14.90
C VAL A 137 3.18 7.49 -15.38
N LEU A 138 4.06 7.04 -14.46
CA LEU A 138 5.16 6.12 -14.79
C LEU A 138 4.64 4.82 -15.41
N ASN A 139 3.62 4.21 -14.83
CA ASN A 139 3.06 2.95 -15.34
C ASN A 139 2.52 3.10 -16.75
N LYS A 140 1.78 4.18 -17.03
CA LYS A 140 1.27 4.48 -18.36
C LYS A 140 2.39 4.70 -19.38
N SER A 141 3.45 5.44 -19.00
CA SER A 141 4.61 5.65 -19.86
C SER A 141 5.34 4.34 -20.15
N LEU A 142 5.58 3.50 -19.15
CA LEU A 142 6.25 2.21 -19.35
C LEU A 142 5.40 1.20 -20.11
N GLU A 143 4.08 1.22 -19.97
CA GLU A 143 3.16 0.38 -20.74
C GLU A 143 3.28 0.63 -22.25
N SER A 144 3.49 1.88 -22.68
CA SER A 144 3.69 2.21 -24.09
C SER A 144 5.04 1.76 -24.67
N ILE A 145 6.04 1.50 -23.81
CA ILE A 145 7.41 1.15 -24.21
C ILE A 145 7.64 -0.36 -24.11
N LEU A 146 7.02 -1.02 -23.11
CA LEU A 146 7.23 -2.41 -22.78
C LEU A 146 6.32 -3.35 -23.57
N SER A 147 6.82 -4.54 -23.93
CA SER A 147 5.95 -5.62 -24.36
C SER A 147 5.03 -6.08 -23.21
N GLU A 148 3.90 -6.70 -23.53
CA GLU A 148 2.95 -7.22 -22.53
C GLU A 148 3.62 -8.10 -21.46
N LYS A 149 4.54 -8.98 -21.88
CA LYS A 149 5.32 -9.85 -20.97
C LYS A 149 6.23 -9.05 -20.03
N GLN A 150 6.84 -7.99 -20.54
CA GLN A 150 7.70 -7.10 -19.75
C GLN A 150 6.86 -6.24 -18.80
N ASN A 151 5.71 -5.73 -19.25
CA ASN A 151 4.80 -4.96 -18.42
C ASN A 151 4.27 -5.81 -17.24
N LYS A 152 3.85 -7.06 -17.46
CA LYS A 152 3.50 -7.99 -16.39
C LYS A 152 4.63 -8.17 -15.35
N LYS A 153 5.89 -8.25 -15.82
CA LYS A 153 7.06 -8.33 -14.91
C LYS A 153 7.28 -7.02 -14.15
N TRP A 154 7.06 -5.87 -14.78
CA TRP A 154 7.15 -4.57 -14.16
C TRP A 154 6.15 -4.43 -13.01
N LEU A 155 4.88 -4.70 -13.25
CA LEU A 155 3.85 -4.66 -12.22
C LEU A 155 4.14 -5.62 -11.05
N LYS A 156 4.65 -6.82 -11.36
CA LYS A 156 5.10 -7.76 -10.32
C LYS A 156 6.30 -7.23 -9.52
N TYR A 157 7.25 -6.58 -10.20
CA TYR A 157 8.39 -5.95 -9.53
C TYR A 157 7.95 -4.84 -8.58
N GLN A 158 7.02 -3.98 -9.00
CA GLN A 158 6.47 -2.93 -8.13
C GLN A 158 5.80 -3.51 -6.88
N LYS A 159 4.95 -4.54 -7.02
CA LYS A 159 4.32 -5.21 -5.88
C LYS A 159 5.33 -5.73 -4.87
N GLN A 160 6.41 -6.35 -5.34
CA GLN A 160 7.47 -6.88 -4.47
C GLN A 160 8.26 -5.80 -3.71
N ASN A 161 8.27 -4.57 -4.19
CA ASN A 161 8.96 -3.44 -3.58
C ASN A 161 8.00 -2.50 -2.82
N ASN A 162 6.71 -2.74 -2.88
CA ASN A 162 5.73 -1.96 -2.13
C ASN A 162 5.53 -2.57 -0.74
N PHE A 163 5.76 -1.78 0.30
CA PHE A 163 5.65 -2.23 1.69
C PHE A 163 4.25 -2.76 2.03
N GLN A 164 3.19 -2.16 1.49
CA GLN A 164 1.81 -2.60 1.71
C GLN A 164 1.56 -3.99 1.11
N ASP A 165 2.01 -4.21 -0.12
CA ASP A 165 1.87 -5.52 -0.77
C ASP A 165 2.65 -6.62 -0.03
N LEU A 166 3.77 -6.27 0.63
CA LEU A 166 4.53 -7.20 1.46
C LEU A 166 3.81 -7.58 2.76
N LEU A 167 3.01 -6.67 3.32
CA LEU A 167 2.18 -6.96 4.49
C LEU A 167 1.00 -7.87 4.13
N GLU A 168 0.34 -7.63 2.99
CA GLU A 168 -0.79 -8.44 2.50
C GLU A 168 -0.37 -9.87 2.11
N MET A 169 0.85 -10.05 1.55
CA MET A 169 1.36 -11.38 1.18
C MET A 169 1.73 -12.27 2.39
N ARG A 170 1.73 -11.75 3.61
CA ARG A 170 2.09 -12.48 4.84
C ARG A 170 0.88 -12.84 5.70
N GLN A 171 -0.32 -12.50 5.26
CA GLN A 171 -1.59 -12.94 5.84
C GLN A 171 -2.07 -14.21 5.12
#